data_0f5bee7ac2971c856f5febc8e656f206
#
_entry.id   0f5bee7ac2971c856f5febc8e656f206
#
_cell.length_a   1.000
_cell.length_b   1.000
_cell.length_c   1.000
_cell.angle_alpha   90.00
_cell.angle_beta   90.00
_cell.angle_gamma   90.00
#
_symmetry.space_group_name_H-M   'P 1'
#
loop_
_entity.id
_entity.type
_entity.pdbx_description
1 polymer ?
#
loop_
_entity_poly.entity_id
_entity_poly.type
_entity_poly.pdbx_seq_one_letter_code
_entity_poly.pdbx_strand_id
1 'polypeptide(L)'
;AASDVYKRQPERGASDIYVNGDLVEGKIRSIEVSNCVSPVSSIRQVREKLVAMQQQMGRKRGVVMDGRDIGTVVFPDAEMKIFMTADPKVRAQRRYDELRAKGDNVSLEEIEANVVARDHADMTRAISPLRKADDAIVLDNSHMTVDEQMEWFMEHYRAVTGAC
;
A
#
# COMPACT_ATOMS: atom_id res chain seq x y z
N ALA A 1 -18.36 10.73 16.07
CA ALA A 1 -18.89 9.42 15.67
C ALA A 1 -17.78 8.65 14.96
N ALA A 2 -17.55 7.40 15.33
CA ALA A 2 -16.59 6.56 14.59
C ALA A 2 -17.22 6.26 13.24
N SER A 3 -16.48 6.61 12.16
CA SER A 3 -16.89 6.23 10.81
C SER A 3 -16.75 4.71 10.68
N ASP A 4 -17.80 4.06 10.21
CA ASP A 4 -17.79 2.64 9.91
C ASP A 4 -17.16 2.44 8.52
N VAL A 5 -15.98 1.83 8.48
CA VAL A 5 -15.27 1.50 7.23
C VAL A 5 -15.18 0.00 7.12
N TYR A 6 -15.74 -0.57 6.06
CA TYR A 6 -15.67 -2.00 5.82
C TYR A 6 -15.46 -2.32 4.33
N LYS A 7 -14.89 -3.49 4.08
CA LYS A 7 -14.74 -4.07 2.75
C LYS A 7 -15.80 -5.14 2.52
N ARG A 8 -16.45 -5.09 1.38
CA ARG A 8 -17.33 -6.14 0.90
C ARG A 8 -16.76 -6.75 -0.37
N GLN A 9 -16.64 -8.06 -0.41
CA GLN A 9 -16.26 -8.78 -1.63
C GLN A 9 -17.52 -9.09 -2.43
N PRO A 10 -17.74 -8.44 -3.57
CA PRO A 10 -18.75 -8.87 -4.50
C PRO A 10 -18.32 -10.19 -5.17
N GLU A 11 -19.25 -10.92 -5.73
CA GLU A 11 -19.05 -12.23 -6.39
C GLU A 11 -18.01 -12.25 -7.54
N ARG A 12 -17.45 -11.09 -7.89
CA ARG A 12 -16.51 -10.88 -9.01
C ARG A 12 -15.02 -10.77 -8.62
N GLY A 13 -14.64 -11.14 -7.41
CA GLY A 13 -13.22 -11.17 -7.01
C GLY A 13 -12.59 -9.81 -6.70
N ALA A 14 -13.30 -8.70 -6.82
CA ALA A 14 -12.86 -7.37 -6.38
C ALA A 14 -13.40 -7.05 -4.98
N SER A 15 -12.75 -6.15 -4.24
CA SER A 15 -13.25 -5.68 -2.94
C SER A 15 -13.75 -4.25 -3.07
N ASP A 16 -14.99 -4.01 -2.68
CA ASP A 16 -15.55 -2.67 -2.59
C ASP A 16 -15.36 -2.11 -1.18
N ILE A 17 -14.97 -0.84 -1.09
CA ILE A 17 -14.82 -0.12 0.18
C ILE A 17 -16.03 0.75 0.43
N TYR A 18 -16.60 0.61 1.62
CA TYR A 18 -17.74 1.40 2.10
C TYR A 18 -17.33 2.25 3.30
N VAL A 19 -17.84 3.48 3.36
CA VAL A 19 -17.72 4.38 4.50
C VAL A 19 -19.12 4.81 4.92
N ASN A 20 -19.53 4.49 6.14
CA ASN A 20 -20.87 4.77 6.67
C ASN A 20 -22.02 4.25 5.77
N GLY A 21 -21.80 3.15 5.08
CA GLY A 21 -22.76 2.55 4.16
C GLY A 21 -22.66 3.02 2.70
N ASP A 22 -21.91 4.07 2.41
CA ASP A 22 -21.70 4.58 1.06
C ASP A 22 -20.54 3.87 0.38
N LEU A 23 -20.74 3.43 -0.87
CA LEU A 23 -19.68 2.88 -1.72
C LEU A 23 -18.72 4.00 -2.14
N VAL A 24 -17.46 3.90 -1.74
CA VAL A 24 -16.45 4.92 -1.99
C VAL A 24 -15.27 4.45 -2.83
N GLU A 25 -15.24 3.20 -3.29
CA GLU A 25 -14.11 2.57 -4.00
C GLU A 25 -13.58 3.45 -5.15
N GLY A 26 -14.44 3.99 -6.00
CA GLY A 26 -14.03 4.87 -7.09
C GLY A 26 -13.50 6.22 -6.61
N LYS A 27 -14.11 6.79 -5.57
CA LYS A 27 -13.76 8.12 -5.04
C LYS A 27 -12.40 8.12 -4.36
N ILE A 28 -12.08 7.09 -3.57
CA ILE A 28 -10.80 7.00 -2.83
C ILE A 28 -9.58 6.80 -3.73
N ARG A 29 -9.78 6.43 -5.00
CA ARG A 29 -8.72 6.24 -5.99
C ARG A 29 -8.50 7.45 -6.89
N SER A 30 -9.24 8.52 -6.68
CA SER A 30 -9.08 9.76 -7.45
C SER A 30 -7.73 10.44 -7.16
N ILE A 31 -7.26 11.24 -8.12
CA ILE A 31 -6.03 12.04 -7.95
C ILE A 31 -6.19 13.02 -6.79
N GLU A 32 -7.37 13.62 -6.64
CA GLU A 32 -7.70 14.56 -5.57
C GLU A 32 -7.49 13.92 -4.19
N VAL A 33 -8.06 12.74 -3.95
CA VAL A 33 -7.86 12.00 -2.69
C VAL A 33 -6.40 11.58 -2.54
N SER A 34 -5.76 11.10 -3.61
CA SER A 34 -4.35 10.71 -3.59
C SER A 34 -3.43 11.84 -3.15
N ASN A 35 -3.69 13.07 -3.57
CA ASN A 35 -2.92 14.26 -3.17
C ASN A 35 -3.13 14.65 -1.70
N CYS A 36 -4.29 14.32 -1.11
CA CYS A 36 -4.60 14.59 0.29
C CYS A 36 -4.02 13.54 1.26
N VAL A 37 -3.78 12.31 0.80
CA VAL A 37 -3.37 11.20 1.68
C VAL A 37 -2.03 11.47 2.37
N SER A 38 -1.01 11.93 1.64
CA SER A 38 0.33 12.15 2.21
C SER A 38 0.33 13.26 3.29
N PRO A 39 -0.26 14.46 3.07
CA PRO A 39 -0.39 15.47 4.11
C PRO A 39 -1.14 14.98 5.35
N VAL A 40 -2.29 14.33 5.18
CA VAL A 40 -3.11 13.82 6.29
C VAL A 40 -2.36 12.73 7.06
N SER A 41 -1.67 11.83 6.36
CA SER A 41 -0.90 10.75 6.99
C SER A 41 0.35 11.22 7.74
N SER A 42 0.78 12.47 7.53
CA SER A 42 1.89 13.09 8.25
C SER A 42 1.48 13.69 9.60
N ILE A 43 0.18 13.84 9.86
CA ILE A 43 -0.33 14.36 11.13
C ILE A 43 -0.12 13.30 12.22
N ARG A 44 0.64 13.66 13.28
CA ARG A 44 1.01 12.74 14.36
C ARG A 44 -0.17 11.98 14.95
N GLN A 45 -1.22 12.68 15.36
CA GLN A 45 -2.38 12.08 16.02
C GLN A 45 -3.14 11.11 15.10
N VAL A 46 -3.22 11.43 13.80
CA VAL A 46 -3.83 10.55 12.80
C VAL A 46 -3.01 9.28 12.68
N ARG A 47 -1.69 9.42 12.57
CA ARG A 47 -0.76 8.29 12.43
C ARG A 47 -0.80 7.36 13.63
N GLU A 48 -0.65 7.90 14.84
CA GLU A 48 -0.68 7.12 16.08
C GLU A 48 -2.00 6.32 16.20
N LYS A 49 -3.13 6.94 15.87
CA LYS A 49 -4.42 6.27 15.86
C LYS A 49 -4.51 5.16 14.83
N LEU A 50 -4.04 5.41 13.61
CA LEU A 50 -4.06 4.40 12.54
C LEU A 50 -3.14 3.22 12.87
N VAL A 51 -1.93 3.47 13.37
CA VAL A 51 -1.00 2.41 13.81
C VAL A 51 -1.65 1.54 14.89
N ALA A 52 -2.26 2.16 15.92
CA ALA A 52 -2.94 1.41 16.97
C ALA A 52 -4.08 0.53 16.43
N MET A 53 -4.88 1.04 15.49
CA MET A 53 -5.95 0.28 14.84
C MET A 53 -5.39 -0.88 14.01
N GLN A 54 -4.33 -0.67 13.24
CA GLN A 54 -3.67 -1.70 12.42
C GLN A 54 -3.08 -2.80 13.32
N GLN A 55 -2.39 -2.42 14.41
CA GLN A 55 -1.88 -3.37 15.40
C GLN A 55 -3.00 -4.19 16.05
N GLN A 56 -4.14 -3.57 16.32
CA GLN A 56 -5.29 -4.29 16.84
C GLN A 56 -5.84 -5.32 15.84
N MET A 57 -5.88 -5.00 14.55
CA MET A 57 -6.28 -5.94 13.49
C MET A 57 -5.37 -7.16 13.43
N GLY A 58 -4.06 -6.97 13.61
CA GLY A 58 -3.06 -8.04 13.57
C GLY A 58 -2.98 -8.92 14.82
N ARG A 59 -3.66 -8.58 15.92
CA ARG A 59 -3.56 -9.34 17.20
C ARG A 59 -3.91 -10.82 17.08
N LYS A 60 -4.83 -11.18 16.18
CA LYS A 60 -5.27 -12.56 15.96
C LYS A 60 -4.36 -13.34 14.99
N ARG A 61 -3.34 -12.70 14.44
CA ARG A 61 -2.49 -13.23 13.36
C ARG A 61 -3.28 -13.60 12.10
N GLY A 62 -2.61 -14.22 11.12
CA GLY A 62 -3.26 -14.59 9.86
C GLY A 62 -3.68 -13.40 9.01
N VAL A 63 -2.93 -12.30 9.06
CA VAL A 63 -3.17 -11.08 8.29
C VAL A 63 -2.01 -10.81 7.35
N VAL A 64 -2.33 -10.30 6.17
CA VAL A 64 -1.38 -9.67 5.25
C VAL A 64 -1.72 -8.21 5.15
N MET A 65 -0.75 -7.34 5.31
CA MET A 65 -0.96 -5.90 5.30
C MET A 65 0.13 -5.20 4.49
N ASP A 66 -0.27 -4.27 3.64
CA ASP A 66 0.63 -3.42 2.87
C ASP A 66 0.61 -1.97 3.39
N GLY A 67 1.73 -1.28 3.23
CA GLY A 67 1.86 0.12 3.62
C GLY A 67 3.31 0.58 3.62
N ARG A 68 3.57 1.74 4.22
CA ARG A 68 4.89 2.40 4.19
C ARG A 68 5.78 2.03 5.38
N ASP A 69 5.17 1.67 6.49
CA ASP A 69 5.82 1.46 7.78
C ASP A 69 5.32 0.17 8.48
N ILE A 70 4.72 -0.74 7.72
CA ILE A 70 4.12 -1.96 8.28
C ILE A 70 5.17 -2.81 8.98
N GLY A 71 6.28 -3.12 8.31
CA GLY A 71 7.32 -3.98 8.86
C GLY A 71 8.28 -3.29 9.86
N THR A 72 8.19 -1.94 10.00
CA THR A 72 9.07 -1.19 10.91
C THR A 72 8.37 -0.64 12.14
N VAL A 73 7.07 -0.35 12.04
CA VAL A 73 6.30 0.31 13.12
C VAL A 73 5.03 -0.45 13.48
N VAL A 74 4.26 -0.90 12.51
CA VAL A 74 2.98 -1.56 12.78
C VAL A 74 3.20 -2.99 13.26
N PHE A 75 3.95 -3.79 12.51
CA PHE A 75 4.28 -5.18 12.83
C PHE A 75 5.79 -5.43 12.75
N PRO A 76 6.58 -4.87 13.71
CA PRO A 76 8.03 -5.09 13.74
C PRO A 76 8.41 -6.57 13.95
N ASP A 77 7.50 -7.36 14.52
CA ASP A 77 7.66 -8.80 14.76
C ASP A 77 6.90 -9.67 13.75
N ALA A 78 6.60 -9.14 12.55
CA ALA A 78 5.98 -9.94 11.49
C ALA A 78 6.87 -11.10 11.09
N GLU A 79 6.27 -12.27 10.88
CA GLU A 79 6.98 -13.50 10.50
C GLU A 79 7.62 -13.41 9.11
N MET A 80 7.03 -12.63 8.23
CA MET A 80 7.56 -12.35 6.89
C MET A 80 7.41 -10.87 6.57
N LYS A 81 8.50 -10.23 6.18
CA LYS A 81 8.53 -8.83 5.76
C LYS A 81 9.09 -8.73 4.35
N ILE A 82 8.35 -8.08 3.48
CA ILE A 82 8.77 -7.81 2.11
C ILE A 82 8.87 -6.31 1.92
N PHE A 83 10.03 -5.84 1.50
CA PHE A 83 10.22 -4.48 1.03
C PHE A 83 10.10 -4.47 -0.49
N MET A 84 8.91 -4.09 -0.96
CA MET A 84 8.63 -4.03 -2.39
C MET A 84 9.16 -2.73 -2.99
N THR A 85 9.89 -2.84 -4.08
CA THR A 85 10.41 -1.70 -4.83
C THR A 85 10.20 -1.88 -6.33
N ALA A 86 10.25 -0.79 -7.09
CA ALA A 86 10.34 -0.77 -8.54
C ALA A 86 10.92 0.56 -9.00
N ASP A 87 11.52 0.57 -10.18
CA ASP A 87 11.99 1.81 -10.82
C ASP A 87 10.87 2.87 -10.85
N PRO A 88 11.13 4.12 -10.45
CA PRO A 88 10.12 5.19 -10.43
C PRO A 88 9.44 5.42 -11.78
N LYS A 89 10.16 5.29 -12.88
CA LYS A 89 9.59 5.43 -14.24
C LYS A 89 8.64 4.29 -14.57
N VAL A 90 8.99 3.06 -14.18
CA VAL A 90 8.10 1.90 -14.35
C VAL A 90 6.82 2.08 -13.55
N ARG A 91 6.91 2.57 -12.30
CA ARG A 91 5.73 2.86 -11.47
C ARG A 91 4.88 3.99 -12.06
N ALA A 92 5.52 5.04 -12.56
CA ALA A 92 4.84 6.14 -13.23
C ALA A 92 4.10 5.66 -14.49
N GLN A 93 4.75 4.84 -15.32
CA GLN A 93 4.12 4.26 -16.52
C GLN A 93 2.91 3.39 -16.16
N ARG A 94 3.03 2.47 -15.20
CA ARG A 94 1.92 1.65 -14.73
C ARG A 94 0.73 2.50 -14.26
N ARG A 95 1.02 3.56 -13.51
CA ARG A 95 -0.01 4.48 -13.02
C ARG A 95 -0.64 5.31 -14.13
N TYR A 96 0.14 5.76 -15.10
CA TYR A 96 -0.35 6.45 -16.27
C TYR A 96 -1.31 5.56 -17.07
N ASP A 97 -0.93 4.32 -17.35
CA ASP A 97 -1.75 3.37 -18.11
C ASP A 97 -3.07 3.08 -17.38
N GLU A 98 -3.03 2.90 -16.05
CA GLU A 98 -4.24 2.71 -15.23
C GLU A 98 -5.20 3.90 -15.31
N LEU A 99 -4.69 5.14 -15.19
CA LEU A 99 -5.52 6.34 -15.22
C LEU A 99 -6.09 6.59 -16.63
N ARG A 100 -5.28 6.38 -17.66
CA ARG A 100 -5.73 6.48 -19.05
C ARG A 100 -6.82 5.47 -19.39
N ALA A 101 -6.70 4.24 -18.89
CA ALA A 101 -7.72 3.21 -19.08
C ALA A 101 -9.06 3.57 -18.39
N LYS A 102 -9.03 4.39 -17.34
CA LYS A 102 -10.22 4.94 -16.65
C LYS A 102 -10.80 6.18 -17.33
N GLY A 103 -10.12 6.71 -18.37
CA GLY A 103 -10.54 7.90 -19.10
C GLY A 103 -10.00 9.22 -18.51
N ASP A 104 -9.12 9.17 -17.54
CA ASP A 104 -8.49 10.36 -16.96
C ASP A 104 -7.55 11.02 -17.98
N ASN A 105 -7.60 12.35 -18.06
CA ASN A 105 -6.69 13.12 -18.92
C ASN A 105 -5.48 13.58 -18.13
N VAL A 106 -4.42 12.77 -18.14
CA VAL A 106 -3.18 13.00 -17.40
C VAL A 106 -1.98 12.91 -18.33
N SER A 107 -0.87 13.59 -18.01
CA SER A 107 0.41 13.39 -18.69
C SER A 107 1.33 12.46 -17.90
N LEU A 108 2.24 11.78 -18.61
CA LEU A 108 3.22 10.90 -17.96
C LEU A 108 4.18 11.70 -17.07
N GLU A 109 4.56 12.90 -17.50
CA GLU A 109 5.47 13.79 -16.76
C GLU A 109 4.85 14.21 -15.41
N GLU A 110 3.54 14.54 -15.38
CA GLU A 110 2.84 14.86 -14.14
C GLU A 110 2.79 13.67 -13.19
N ILE A 111 2.56 12.47 -13.71
CA ILE A 111 2.54 11.24 -12.91
C ILE A 111 3.94 10.92 -12.38
N GLU A 112 4.98 11.06 -13.19
CA GLU A 112 6.36 10.82 -12.76
C GLU A 112 6.77 11.79 -11.66
N ALA A 113 6.49 13.09 -11.83
CA ALA A 113 6.74 14.11 -10.80
C ALA A 113 5.98 13.80 -9.50
N ASN A 114 4.74 13.37 -9.59
CA ASN A 114 3.92 13.00 -8.42
C ASN A 114 4.49 11.77 -7.71
N VAL A 115 4.91 10.73 -8.44
CA VAL A 115 5.54 9.52 -7.86
C VAL A 115 6.80 9.89 -7.09
N VAL A 116 7.70 10.67 -7.69
CA VAL A 116 8.96 11.09 -7.05
C VAL A 116 8.69 11.97 -5.81
N ALA A 117 7.80 12.94 -5.92
CA ALA A 117 7.46 13.82 -4.80
C ALA A 117 6.85 13.05 -3.62
N ARG A 118 6.00 12.07 -3.90
CA ARG A 118 5.37 11.22 -2.89
C ARG A 118 6.38 10.30 -2.21
N ASP A 119 7.27 9.68 -2.97
CA ASP A 119 8.34 8.85 -2.41
C ASP A 119 9.23 9.67 -1.47
N HIS A 120 9.63 10.86 -1.91
CA HIS A 120 10.42 11.76 -1.08
C HIS A 120 9.69 12.13 0.22
N ALA A 121 8.41 12.48 0.14
CA ALA A 121 7.60 12.80 1.32
C ALA A 121 7.47 11.60 2.27
N ASP A 122 7.22 10.39 1.75
CA ASP A 122 7.11 9.17 2.56
C ASP A 122 8.44 8.80 3.23
N MET A 123 9.58 9.01 2.57
CA MET A 123 10.91 8.69 3.10
C MET A 123 11.43 9.73 4.11
N THR A 124 11.03 11.00 3.98
CA THR A 124 11.56 12.12 4.78
C THR A 124 10.64 12.58 5.91
N ARG A 125 9.40 12.08 5.97
CA ARG A 125 8.48 12.46 7.05
C ARG A 125 9.06 12.12 8.43
N ALA A 126 8.81 13.00 9.40
CA ALA A 126 9.38 12.90 10.75
C ALA A 126 8.86 11.68 11.55
N ILE A 127 7.67 11.17 11.23
CA ILE A 127 7.02 10.08 11.96
C ILE A 127 6.82 8.90 11.05
N SER A 128 7.31 7.73 11.44
CA SER A 128 7.17 6.47 10.71
C SER A 128 7.53 6.61 9.21
N PRO A 129 8.75 7.09 8.88
CA PRO A 129 9.16 7.20 7.48
C PRO A 129 9.17 5.84 6.79
N LEU A 130 9.03 5.85 5.47
CA LEU A 130 9.23 4.66 4.65
C LEU A 130 10.69 4.22 4.75
N ARG A 131 10.92 3.08 5.39
CA ARG A 131 12.23 2.45 5.53
C ARG A 131 12.10 0.95 5.38
N LYS A 132 13.13 0.33 4.82
CA LYS A 132 13.26 -1.12 4.81
C LYS A 132 13.57 -1.59 6.23
N ALA A 133 12.83 -2.55 6.76
CA ALA A 133 13.22 -3.25 8.00
C ALA A 133 14.47 -4.10 7.74
N ASP A 134 15.33 -4.27 8.75
CA ASP A 134 16.62 -4.94 8.60
C ASP A 134 16.45 -6.40 8.13
N ASP A 135 15.40 -7.05 8.59
CA ASP A 135 15.02 -8.43 8.26
C ASP A 135 14.05 -8.53 7.06
N ALA A 136 13.79 -7.45 6.36
CA ALA A 136 12.91 -7.48 5.19
C ALA A 136 13.62 -8.00 3.94
N ILE A 137 13.00 -8.94 3.26
CA ILE A 137 13.39 -9.44 1.94
C ILE A 137 13.00 -8.39 0.89
N VAL A 138 13.91 -8.08 -0.02
CA VAL A 138 13.63 -7.11 -1.10
C VAL A 138 12.99 -7.80 -2.29
N LEU A 139 11.86 -7.27 -2.75
CA LEU A 139 11.24 -7.65 -4.02
C LEU A 139 11.30 -6.44 -4.96
N ASP A 140 12.20 -6.49 -5.93
CA ASP A 140 12.19 -5.54 -7.04
C ASP A 140 11.30 -6.10 -8.17
N ASN A 141 10.15 -5.47 -8.37
CA ASN A 141 9.19 -5.91 -9.37
C ASN A 141 9.22 -5.06 -10.66
N SER A 142 10.29 -4.33 -10.91
CA SER A 142 10.41 -3.46 -12.09
C SER A 142 10.12 -4.19 -13.40
N HIS A 143 10.56 -5.44 -13.52
CA HIS A 143 10.46 -6.26 -14.73
C HIS A 143 9.66 -7.55 -14.55
N MET A 144 8.92 -7.66 -13.44
CA MET A 144 8.14 -8.86 -13.15
C MET A 144 6.66 -8.68 -13.53
N THR A 145 6.09 -9.71 -14.08
CA THR A 145 4.65 -9.88 -14.22
C THR A 145 4.00 -10.13 -12.84
N VAL A 146 2.68 -10.05 -12.76
CA VAL A 146 1.94 -10.37 -11.52
C VAL A 146 2.13 -11.84 -11.13
N ASP A 147 2.16 -12.74 -12.11
CA ASP A 147 2.32 -14.18 -11.86
C ASP A 147 3.72 -14.49 -11.32
N GLU A 148 4.78 -13.92 -11.90
CA GLU A 148 6.16 -14.06 -11.40
C GLU A 148 6.31 -13.50 -9.98
N GLN A 149 5.65 -12.37 -9.65
CA GLN A 149 5.63 -11.84 -8.28
C GLN A 149 4.92 -12.80 -7.33
N MET A 150 3.82 -13.41 -7.76
CA MET A 150 3.08 -14.37 -6.95
C MET A 150 3.87 -15.66 -6.71
N GLU A 151 4.57 -16.18 -7.73
CA GLU A 151 5.47 -17.33 -7.60
C GLU A 151 6.59 -17.04 -6.60
N TRP A 152 7.25 -15.90 -6.76
CA TRP A 152 8.30 -15.44 -5.84
C TRP A 152 7.76 -15.32 -4.39
N PHE A 153 6.58 -14.71 -4.23
CA PHE A 153 5.95 -14.58 -2.91
C PHE A 153 5.66 -15.95 -2.29
N MET A 154 5.08 -16.87 -3.05
CA MET A 154 4.70 -18.19 -2.56
C MET A 154 5.91 -19.05 -2.18
N GLU A 155 7.02 -18.92 -2.90
CA GLU A 155 8.29 -19.57 -2.55
C GLU A 155 8.76 -19.13 -1.16
N HIS A 156 8.86 -17.80 -0.94
CA HIS A 156 9.31 -17.25 0.33
C HIS A 156 8.32 -17.52 1.47
N TYR A 157 7.02 -17.46 1.18
CA TYR A 157 5.98 -17.77 2.15
C TYR A 157 6.08 -19.23 2.64
N ARG A 158 6.26 -20.16 1.73
CA ARG A 158 6.45 -21.59 2.09
C ARG A 158 7.71 -21.80 2.92
N ALA A 159 8.80 -21.13 2.58
CA ALA A 159 10.05 -21.22 3.33
C ALA A 159 9.90 -20.73 4.79
N VAL A 160 9.09 -19.68 5.02
CA VAL A 160 8.86 -19.12 6.35
C VAL A 160 7.84 -19.92 7.16
N THR A 161 6.75 -20.38 6.52
CA THR A 161 5.62 -21.01 7.22
C THR A 161 5.71 -22.53 7.28
N GLY A 162 6.58 -23.15 6.49
CA GLY A 162 6.62 -24.59 6.31
C GLY A 162 5.36 -25.18 5.62
N ALA A 163 4.56 -24.31 4.99
CA ALA A 163 3.36 -24.72 4.28
C ALA A 163 3.73 -25.46 2.98
N CYS A 164 3.18 -26.65 2.79
CA CYS A 164 3.30 -27.45 1.55
C CYS A 164 2.31 -26.97 0.49
#